data_76764629b812c4402cf2a1f62cb654cd
#
_entry.id   76764629b812c4402cf2a1f62cb654cd
#
_cell.length_a   1.000
_cell.length_b   1.000
_cell.length_c   1.000
_cell.angle_alpha   90.00
_cell.angle_beta   90.00
_cell.angle_gamma   90.00
#
_symmetry.space_group_name_H-M   'P 1'
#
loop_
_entity.id
_entity.type
_entity.pdbx_description
1 polymer ?
#
loop_
_entity_poly.entity_id
_entity_poly.type
_entity_poly.pdbx_seq_one_letter_code
_entity_poly.pdbx_strand_id
1 'polypeptide(L)'
;MSLIGRTRPLAFVVAAAALFAGLTGQPAAAADEPVVTKLTLSGDRFKMTDTSTVSAATTLDGKLADADLADVVTTNYTTNSSGASDPWMNLRTMRACAGDETKALPPVTRKVAWCWSSAHGDDTTPRWWPQGMSSTGTADGADGAIQDKRVTAVAWHYETFKTNAAGDYEANDKCKTNNLLKLTLIDRDTQKYRHILLAEPTEGGADFKFVTGHGGGIVWYGNYIYVTDTSNGIRVFDINKLGKVDTYGSGLNSYGIDSAGKSSACGYPYVLPQVHYYKQASPPPSGACDADAVNGTPDADSLCYSWLSLDKSGGSPYKLVTGEWFGSAAGGRVVRYQLNPTSASTYPGLLNMSGGKTVIQDAYAASRYVGLQGGMTWTDGAGLLNFAFHKGCALQPAVFSRTWVGDTRATTACNRTVGETVYANGNWAVGTPQALSYWPRLGTDQVEELWGLTEHICPGTTLRTSFPHEFKAVEEPDEKKNACDGYNNAANLSLRTVFAVGFDDSAVMNLH
;
A
#
# COMPACT_ATOMS: atom_id res chain seq x y z
N MET A 1 -14.95 -79.20 -22.10
CA MET A 1 -15.22 -80.12 -20.97
C MET A 1 -15.82 -79.30 -19.85
N SER A 2 -17.05 -79.58 -19.64
CA SER A 2 -17.92 -79.62 -18.46
C SER A 2 -18.18 -78.31 -17.72
N LEU A 3 -19.20 -77.65 -18.02
CA LEU A 3 -20.54 -77.44 -17.42
C LEU A 3 -20.67 -77.96 -15.98
N ILE A 4 -21.03 -77.13 -15.04
CA ILE A 4 -22.14 -77.36 -14.09
C ILE A 4 -22.53 -76.01 -13.50
N GLY A 5 -23.79 -75.64 -13.75
CA GLY A 5 -24.49 -74.55 -13.16
C GLY A 5 -24.99 -74.83 -11.74
N ARG A 6 -25.28 -73.78 -11.00
CA ARG A 6 -26.22 -73.84 -9.89
C ARG A 6 -27.01 -72.53 -9.73
N THR A 7 -28.27 -72.77 -9.61
CA THR A 7 -29.46 -71.96 -9.49
C THR A 7 -29.45 -71.04 -8.23
N ARG A 8 -30.02 -69.86 -8.38
CA ARG A 8 -30.43 -68.94 -7.30
C ARG A 8 -31.77 -69.38 -6.66
N PRO A 9 -31.98 -69.09 -5.42
CA PRO A 9 -33.34 -68.81 -4.94
C PRO A 9 -33.55 -67.29 -4.68
N LEU A 10 -34.70 -66.80 -5.18
CA LEU A 10 -35.26 -65.51 -4.79
C LEU A 10 -35.73 -65.59 -3.33
N ALA A 11 -35.32 -64.59 -2.51
CA ALA A 11 -35.96 -64.32 -1.23
C ALA A 11 -36.68 -62.98 -1.34
N PHE A 12 -38.01 -63.05 -1.23
CA PHE A 12 -38.87 -61.87 -1.04
C PHE A 12 -38.62 -61.30 0.36
N VAL A 13 -38.22 -60.05 0.48
CA VAL A 13 -38.26 -59.31 1.74
C VAL A 13 -39.37 -58.27 1.65
N VAL A 14 -40.36 -58.43 2.48
CA VAL A 14 -41.45 -57.48 2.69
C VAL A 14 -40.87 -56.24 3.41
N ALA A 15 -40.92 -55.11 2.74
CA ALA A 15 -40.55 -53.85 3.33
C ALA A 15 -41.74 -53.27 4.14
N ALA A 16 -41.61 -53.26 5.45
CA ALA A 16 -42.49 -52.49 6.31
C ALA A 16 -42.09 -51.00 6.22
N ALA A 17 -42.95 -50.17 5.67
CA ALA A 17 -42.81 -48.72 5.66
C ALA A 17 -43.12 -48.17 7.05
N ALA A 18 -42.08 -47.83 7.81
CA ALA A 18 -42.20 -46.98 9.00
C ALA A 18 -42.17 -45.51 8.57
N LEU A 19 -43.32 -44.85 8.67
CA LEU A 19 -43.39 -43.39 8.56
C LEU A 19 -42.65 -42.77 9.77
N PHE A 20 -41.39 -42.41 9.58
CA PHE A 20 -40.73 -41.42 10.44
C PHE A 20 -41.07 -40.04 9.87
N ALA A 21 -41.98 -39.32 10.56
CA ALA A 21 -42.12 -37.91 10.43
C ALA A 21 -40.83 -37.28 11.01
N GLY A 22 -39.79 -37.18 10.15
CA GLY A 22 -38.58 -36.42 10.48
C GLY A 22 -38.92 -34.96 10.53
N LEU A 23 -38.97 -34.40 11.70
CA LEU A 23 -38.76 -32.96 11.93
C LEU A 23 -37.36 -32.63 11.36
N THR A 24 -37.30 -32.20 10.09
CA THR A 24 -36.14 -31.51 9.58
C THR A 24 -36.07 -30.17 10.33
N GLY A 25 -35.40 -30.19 11.48
CA GLY A 25 -34.89 -28.95 12.04
C GLY A 25 -34.02 -28.32 10.93
N GLN A 26 -34.46 -27.19 10.35
CA GLN A 26 -33.56 -26.35 9.60
C GLN A 26 -32.35 -26.14 10.50
N PRO A 27 -31.13 -26.35 9.99
CA PRO A 27 -29.96 -25.92 10.75
C PRO A 27 -30.22 -24.45 11.10
N ALA A 28 -30.18 -24.14 12.39
CA ALA A 28 -30.22 -22.75 12.82
C ALA A 28 -29.20 -22.03 11.97
N ALA A 29 -29.63 -20.98 11.23
CA ALA A 29 -28.73 -20.15 10.49
C ALA A 29 -27.62 -19.77 11.47
N ALA A 30 -26.39 -20.16 11.18
CA ALA A 30 -25.26 -19.78 12.01
C ALA A 30 -25.34 -18.27 12.16
N ALA A 31 -25.42 -17.79 13.39
CA ALA A 31 -25.43 -16.34 13.64
C ALA A 31 -24.24 -15.76 12.87
N ASP A 32 -24.49 -14.73 12.04
CA ASP A 32 -23.43 -14.13 11.23
C ASP A 32 -22.33 -13.66 12.17
N GLU A 33 -21.14 -14.26 12.05
CA GLU A 33 -20.00 -13.87 12.85
C GLU A 33 -19.62 -12.41 12.57
N PRO A 34 -19.22 -11.64 13.58
CA PRO A 34 -18.80 -10.25 13.40
C PRO A 34 -17.68 -10.12 12.34
N VAL A 35 -17.81 -9.12 11.48
CA VAL A 35 -16.83 -8.82 10.43
C VAL A 35 -15.53 -8.30 11.00
N VAL A 36 -15.60 -7.49 12.08
CA VAL A 36 -14.46 -6.97 12.83
C VAL A 36 -14.62 -7.34 14.30
N THR A 37 -13.65 -8.05 14.84
CA THR A 37 -13.63 -8.46 16.26
C THR A 37 -12.36 -7.99 16.95
N LYS A 38 -12.49 -7.55 18.19
CA LYS A 38 -11.33 -7.14 19.00
C LYS A 38 -10.49 -8.35 19.38
N LEU A 39 -9.17 -8.24 19.19
CA LEU A 39 -8.21 -9.27 19.57
C LEU A 39 -7.74 -9.06 21.01
N THR A 40 -7.53 -10.17 21.72
CA THR A 40 -6.83 -10.15 23.02
C THR A 40 -5.34 -9.97 22.76
N LEU A 41 -4.75 -8.95 23.38
CA LEU A 41 -3.33 -8.70 23.37
C LEU A 41 -2.69 -9.32 24.61
N SER A 42 -1.69 -10.14 24.43
CA SER A 42 -0.92 -10.76 25.51
C SER A 42 0.57 -10.71 25.21
N GLY A 43 1.40 -10.56 26.20
CA GLY A 43 2.86 -10.56 26.04
C GLY A 43 3.35 -9.49 25.09
N ASP A 44 4.15 -9.94 24.11
CA ASP A 44 4.78 -9.08 23.11
C ASP A 44 4.11 -9.14 21.72
N ARG A 45 2.92 -9.71 21.67
CA ARG A 45 2.15 -9.85 20.44
C ARG A 45 2.06 -8.51 19.70
N PHE A 46 2.52 -8.47 18.45
CA PHE A 46 2.57 -7.31 17.56
C PHE A 46 3.46 -6.15 18.03
N LYS A 47 4.17 -6.26 19.14
CA LYS A 47 5.07 -5.21 19.60
C LYS A 47 6.34 -5.17 18.76
N MET A 48 6.88 -3.97 18.62
CA MET A 48 8.12 -3.70 17.91
C MET A 48 9.15 -3.09 18.86
N THR A 49 10.42 -3.34 18.59
CA THR A 49 11.57 -2.66 19.21
C THR A 49 12.12 -1.62 18.25
N ASP A 50 12.61 -0.50 18.77
CA ASP A 50 13.23 0.54 17.95
C ASP A 50 14.73 0.24 17.75
N THR A 51 15.16 0.26 16.50
CA THR A 51 16.57 0.34 16.11
C THR A 51 16.81 1.75 15.59
N SER A 52 17.26 2.64 16.46
CA SER A 52 17.56 4.02 16.09
C SER A 52 18.82 4.11 15.23
N THR A 53 18.71 4.79 14.09
CA THR A 53 19.83 5.16 13.20
C THR A 53 20.07 6.65 13.15
N VAL A 54 19.50 7.42 14.09
CA VAL A 54 19.56 8.90 14.13
C VAL A 54 21.00 9.42 14.07
N SER A 55 21.92 8.85 14.86
CA SER A 55 23.32 9.27 14.85
C SER A 55 23.99 9.03 13.50
N ALA A 56 23.78 7.86 12.89
CA ALA A 56 24.32 7.52 11.58
C ALA A 56 23.69 8.42 10.49
N ALA A 57 22.38 8.65 10.54
CA ALA A 57 21.69 9.55 9.63
C ALA A 57 22.20 11.01 9.74
N THR A 58 22.48 11.48 10.96
CA THR A 58 23.05 12.83 11.17
C THR A 58 24.49 12.92 10.62
N THR A 59 25.30 11.87 10.79
CA THR A 59 26.65 11.84 10.18
C THR A 59 26.58 11.81 8.65
N LEU A 60 25.66 11.03 8.08
CA LEU A 60 25.44 10.98 6.64
C LEU A 60 24.93 12.33 6.09
N ASP A 61 24.00 12.95 6.76
CA ASP A 61 23.46 14.28 6.45
C ASP A 61 24.57 15.33 6.29
N GLY A 62 25.54 15.34 7.21
CA GLY A 62 26.74 16.20 7.10
C GLY A 62 27.68 15.90 5.93
N LYS A 63 27.45 14.85 5.15
CA LYS A 63 28.20 14.47 3.94
C LYS A 63 27.45 14.77 2.64
N LEU A 64 26.15 15.01 2.73
CA LEU A 64 25.28 15.37 1.61
C LEU A 64 25.11 16.90 1.61
N ALA A 65 24.77 17.45 0.47
CA ALA A 65 24.34 18.84 0.44
C ALA A 65 22.91 18.94 0.98
N ASP A 66 22.67 19.91 1.87
CA ASP A 66 21.34 20.17 2.42
C ASP A 66 20.29 20.39 1.32
N ALA A 67 19.09 19.89 1.55
CA ALA A 67 17.96 20.12 0.69
C ALA A 67 16.65 20.17 1.49
N ASP A 68 15.66 20.85 0.95
CA ASP A 68 14.32 20.94 1.51
C ASP A 68 13.24 20.49 0.50
N LEU A 69 11.98 20.53 0.92
CA LEU A 69 10.86 20.17 0.03
C LEU A 69 10.75 21.09 -1.18
N ALA A 70 11.07 22.38 -1.02
CA ALA A 70 11.05 23.32 -2.12
C ALA A 70 12.09 22.94 -3.19
N ASP A 71 13.29 22.52 -2.80
CA ASP A 71 14.31 22.03 -3.71
C ASP A 71 13.80 20.84 -4.56
N VAL A 72 13.10 19.91 -3.91
CA VAL A 72 12.59 18.73 -4.60
C VAL A 72 11.47 19.08 -5.58
N VAL A 73 10.50 19.92 -5.19
CA VAL A 73 9.26 20.08 -5.96
C VAL A 73 9.17 21.38 -6.77
N THR A 74 10.16 22.28 -6.64
CA THR A 74 10.16 23.52 -7.43
C THR A 74 11.39 23.71 -8.30
N THR A 75 12.54 23.16 -7.89
CA THR A 75 13.80 23.32 -8.65
C THR A 75 13.78 22.50 -9.92
N ASN A 76 13.95 23.15 -11.06
CA ASN A 76 14.03 22.47 -12.36
C ASN A 76 15.50 22.33 -12.76
N TYR A 77 15.98 21.09 -12.86
CA TYR A 77 17.34 20.80 -13.33
C TYR A 77 17.31 20.61 -14.84
N THR A 78 17.96 21.50 -15.59
CA THR A 78 18.07 21.39 -17.04
C THR A 78 19.29 20.55 -17.49
N THR A 79 20.22 20.35 -16.56
CA THR A 79 21.44 19.56 -16.78
C THR A 79 21.68 18.60 -15.63
N ASN A 80 22.30 17.47 -15.91
CA ASN A 80 22.77 16.53 -14.88
C ASN A 80 24.05 17.04 -14.19
N SER A 81 24.59 16.27 -13.26
CA SER A 81 25.81 16.62 -12.50
C SER A 81 27.07 16.78 -13.37
N SER A 82 27.09 16.25 -14.60
CA SER A 82 28.18 16.46 -15.56
C SER A 82 27.99 17.68 -16.45
N GLY A 83 26.90 18.44 -16.29
CA GLY A 83 26.56 19.61 -17.11
C GLY A 83 25.86 19.25 -18.43
N ALA A 84 25.58 17.98 -18.69
CA ALA A 84 24.86 17.58 -19.90
C ALA A 84 23.34 17.75 -19.70
N SER A 85 22.63 18.14 -20.77
CA SER A 85 21.17 18.21 -20.76
C SER A 85 20.58 16.81 -20.51
N ASP A 86 19.73 16.70 -19.51
CA ASP A 86 19.07 15.44 -19.15
C ASP A 86 17.61 15.71 -18.77
N PRO A 87 16.66 15.46 -19.68
CA PRO A 87 15.23 15.66 -19.45
C PRO A 87 14.70 14.87 -18.25
N TRP A 88 15.37 13.76 -17.87
CA TRP A 88 15.00 12.93 -16.74
C TRP A 88 15.11 13.68 -15.39
N MET A 89 15.95 14.72 -15.34
CA MET A 89 16.15 15.57 -14.18
C MET A 89 15.10 16.66 -14.01
N ASN A 90 14.32 16.94 -15.05
CA ASN A 90 13.26 17.95 -14.96
C ASN A 90 12.16 17.53 -14.01
N LEU A 91 11.53 18.53 -13.41
CA LEU A 91 10.27 18.32 -12.69
C LEU A 91 9.24 17.71 -13.64
N ARG A 92 8.57 16.70 -13.14
CA ARG A 92 7.44 16.06 -13.80
C ARG A 92 6.16 16.73 -13.33
N THR A 93 5.11 16.63 -14.10
CA THR A 93 3.81 17.22 -13.75
C THR A 93 2.74 16.16 -13.86
N MET A 94 1.90 16.07 -12.82
CA MET A 94 0.67 15.29 -12.88
C MET A 94 -0.26 15.91 -13.93
N ARG A 95 -1.00 15.10 -14.65
CA ARG A 95 -1.92 15.53 -15.67
C ARG A 95 -3.35 15.05 -15.38
N ALA A 96 -4.32 15.66 -15.99
CA ALA A 96 -5.68 15.13 -15.98
C ALA A 96 -5.70 13.72 -16.61
N CYS A 97 -6.45 12.80 -16.00
CA CYS A 97 -6.71 11.49 -16.58
C CYS A 97 -7.64 11.61 -17.78
N ALA A 98 -7.38 10.85 -18.84
CA ALA A 98 -8.14 10.92 -20.08
C ALA A 98 -8.40 9.54 -20.69
N GLY A 99 -9.44 9.41 -21.51
CA GLY A 99 -9.76 8.18 -22.23
C GLY A 99 -9.93 6.99 -21.27
N ASP A 100 -9.28 5.88 -21.58
CA ASP A 100 -9.39 4.63 -20.82
C ASP A 100 -8.82 4.71 -19.41
N GLU A 101 -7.93 5.66 -19.11
CA GLU A 101 -7.39 5.87 -17.76
C GLU A 101 -8.49 6.25 -16.75
N THR A 102 -9.55 6.90 -17.23
CA THR A 102 -10.68 7.27 -16.36
C THR A 102 -11.43 6.06 -15.81
N LYS A 103 -11.28 4.89 -16.41
CA LYS A 103 -11.81 3.62 -15.90
C LYS A 103 -11.23 3.23 -14.54
N ALA A 104 -10.01 3.71 -14.24
CA ALA A 104 -9.35 3.46 -12.95
C ALA A 104 -9.92 4.29 -11.80
N LEU A 105 -10.68 5.33 -12.08
CA LEU A 105 -11.19 6.25 -11.07
C LEU A 105 -12.46 5.72 -10.41
N PRO A 106 -12.71 6.02 -9.12
CA PRO A 106 -13.95 5.65 -8.46
C PRO A 106 -15.15 6.32 -9.13
N PRO A 107 -16.32 5.65 -9.18
CA PRO A 107 -17.51 6.16 -9.87
C PRO A 107 -18.29 7.23 -9.07
N VAL A 108 -17.66 7.87 -8.10
CA VAL A 108 -18.22 8.94 -7.25
C VAL A 108 -17.68 10.30 -7.67
N THR A 109 -18.27 11.39 -7.18
CA THR A 109 -17.76 12.74 -7.44
C THR A 109 -16.35 12.88 -6.88
N ARG A 110 -15.41 13.22 -7.74
CA ARG A 110 -14.01 13.38 -7.38
C ARG A 110 -13.65 14.84 -7.19
N LYS A 111 -12.83 15.12 -6.18
CA LYS A 111 -12.20 16.44 -5.96
C LYS A 111 -10.90 16.54 -6.73
N VAL A 112 -10.17 15.42 -6.81
CA VAL A 112 -8.90 15.28 -7.51
C VAL A 112 -8.94 14.02 -8.38
N ALA A 113 -8.36 14.10 -9.57
CA ALA A 113 -8.12 12.98 -10.46
C ALA A 113 -6.86 13.26 -11.29
N TRP A 114 -5.73 12.75 -10.82
CA TRP A 114 -4.41 12.94 -11.42
C TRP A 114 -3.88 11.65 -12.00
N CYS A 115 -3.34 11.73 -13.20
CA CYS A 115 -2.56 10.68 -13.84
C CYS A 115 -1.09 11.08 -13.93
N TRP A 116 -0.20 10.09 -13.91
CA TRP A 116 1.23 10.28 -13.95
C TRP A 116 1.70 10.80 -15.32
N SER A 117 2.88 11.39 -15.37
CA SER A 117 3.47 11.92 -16.61
C SER A 117 3.75 10.82 -17.62
N SER A 118 3.11 10.90 -18.79
CA SER A 118 3.40 10.04 -19.93
C SER A 118 4.72 10.39 -20.61
N ALA A 119 5.14 11.65 -20.57
CA ALA A 119 6.39 12.11 -21.17
C ALA A 119 7.64 11.47 -20.53
N HIS A 120 7.51 10.96 -19.30
CA HIS A 120 8.58 10.29 -18.56
C HIS A 120 8.31 8.78 -18.36
N GLY A 121 7.18 8.28 -18.88
CA GLY A 121 6.80 6.88 -18.79
C GLY A 121 6.42 6.41 -17.36
N ASP A 122 6.16 7.33 -16.43
CA ASP A 122 5.77 6.95 -15.05
C ASP A 122 4.38 6.31 -15.00
N ASP A 123 3.52 6.69 -15.93
CA ASP A 123 2.17 6.15 -16.08
C ASP A 123 2.16 4.69 -16.54
N THR A 124 3.10 4.30 -17.40
CA THR A 124 3.09 3.01 -18.10
C THR A 124 4.30 2.13 -17.83
N THR A 125 5.25 2.57 -16.96
CA THR A 125 6.39 1.73 -16.59
C THR A 125 5.94 0.40 -16.00
N PRO A 126 6.42 -0.75 -16.50
CA PRO A 126 6.10 -2.03 -15.90
C PRO A 126 7.00 -2.38 -14.72
N ARG A 127 8.02 -1.55 -14.44
CA ARG A 127 9.07 -1.82 -13.44
C ARG A 127 8.83 -1.16 -12.09
N TRP A 128 8.13 -0.04 -12.07
CA TRP A 128 7.87 0.71 -10.85
C TRP A 128 6.38 0.69 -10.54
N TRP A 129 6.03 0.23 -9.35
CA TRP A 129 4.65 0.07 -8.92
C TRP A 129 4.35 0.99 -7.74
N PRO A 130 3.41 1.93 -7.86
CA PRO A 130 3.02 2.82 -6.77
C PRO A 130 2.17 2.05 -5.75
N GLN A 131 2.48 2.19 -4.46
CA GLN A 131 1.87 1.40 -3.39
C GLN A 131 1.29 2.26 -2.26
N GLY A 132 2.15 2.75 -1.37
CA GLY A 132 1.73 3.57 -0.23
C GLY A 132 1.51 5.03 -0.59
N MET A 133 0.55 5.68 0.07
CA MET A 133 0.31 7.11 -0.09
C MET A 133 0.01 7.79 1.24
N SER A 134 0.54 9.00 1.41
CA SER A 134 0.23 9.89 2.52
C SER A 134 0.42 11.36 2.12
N SER A 135 0.15 12.28 3.03
CA SER A 135 0.30 13.70 2.74
C SER A 135 0.69 14.52 3.97
N THR A 136 1.17 15.74 3.71
CA THR A 136 1.44 16.72 4.79
C THR A 136 0.16 17.22 5.48
N GLY A 137 -1.01 16.98 4.91
CA GLY A 137 -2.29 17.40 5.49
C GLY A 137 -2.55 16.83 6.89
N THR A 138 -2.00 15.67 7.21
CA THR A 138 -2.10 15.07 8.55
C THR A 138 -0.85 15.26 9.42
N ALA A 139 0.17 15.92 8.89
CA ALA A 139 1.49 16.03 9.54
C ALA A 139 1.61 17.10 10.63
N ASP A 140 0.50 17.74 11.05
CA ASP A 140 0.45 18.80 12.06
C ASP A 140 1.15 20.11 11.65
N GLY A 141 1.51 20.28 10.38
CA GLY A 141 1.99 21.56 9.86
C GLY A 141 0.86 22.58 9.69
N ALA A 142 1.18 23.85 9.74
CA ALA A 142 0.21 24.92 9.50
C ALA A 142 -0.40 24.77 8.09
N ASP A 143 -1.72 24.83 7.99
CA ASP A 143 -2.47 24.70 6.73
C ASP A 143 -2.10 23.45 5.90
N GLY A 144 -1.64 22.38 6.57
CA GLY A 144 -1.20 21.16 5.93
C GLY A 144 0.14 21.26 5.19
N ALA A 145 0.96 22.24 5.55
CA ALA A 145 2.29 22.41 4.99
C ALA A 145 3.38 21.95 5.96
N ILE A 146 4.42 21.34 5.41
CA ILE A 146 5.71 21.08 6.04
C ILE A 146 6.76 21.81 5.20
N GLN A 147 7.67 22.57 5.82
CA GLN A 147 8.65 23.40 5.09
C GLN A 147 7.96 24.26 4.01
N ASP A 148 6.82 24.88 4.37
CA ASP A 148 6.00 25.74 3.50
C ASP A 148 5.48 25.05 2.21
N LYS A 149 5.43 23.70 2.19
CA LYS A 149 4.93 22.92 1.06
C LYS A 149 3.80 21.97 1.46
N ARG A 150 2.74 21.98 0.66
CA ARG A 150 1.63 21.03 0.72
C ARG A 150 1.93 19.87 -0.22
N VAL A 151 2.31 18.72 0.33
CA VAL A 151 2.86 17.62 -0.43
C VAL A 151 2.05 16.35 -0.23
N THR A 152 1.80 15.64 -1.33
CA THR A 152 1.39 14.24 -1.32
C THR A 152 2.60 13.36 -1.63
N ALA A 153 2.84 12.37 -0.79
CA ALA A 153 3.93 11.42 -0.93
C ALA A 153 3.40 10.06 -1.40
N VAL A 154 4.08 9.44 -2.37
CA VAL A 154 3.74 8.10 -2.89
C VAL A 154 4.99 7.23 -2.90
N ALA A 155 4.93 6.08 -2.24
CA ALA A 155 5.99 5.08 -2.28
C ALA A 155 5.84 4.19 -3.51
N TRP A 156 6.96 3.77 -4.09
CA TRP A 156 7.03 2.86 -5.23
C TRP A 156 8.07 1.80 -4.98
N HIS A 157 7.77 0.56 -5.34
CA HIS A 157 8.80 -0.47 -5.42
C HIS A 157 9.16 -0.83 -6.86
N TYR A 158 10.38 -1.32 -7.03
CA TYR A 158 10.87 -1.84 -8.31
C TYR A 158 10.57 -3.33 -8.40
N GLU A 159 10.15 -3.80 -9.56
CA GLU A 159 9.84 -5.19 -9.82
C GLU A 159 10.75 -5.78 -10.89
N THR A 160 11.36 -6.92 -10.58
CA THR A 160 12.06 -7.78 -11.53
C THR A 160 11.09 -8.81 -12.09
N PHE A 161 11.28 -9.23 -13.33
CA PHE A 161 10.34 -10.11 -14.02
C PHE A 161 10.82 -11.56 -14.06
N LYS A 162 9.86 -12.46 -14.12
CA LYS A 162 10.11 -13.88 -14.35
C LYS A 162 10.69 -14.10 -15.74
N THR A 163 11.81 -14.82 -15.80
CA THR A 163 12.56 -15.05 -17.04
C THR A 163 12.21 -16.36 -17.72
N ASN A 164 11.58 -17.30 -16.98
CA ASN A 164 11.23 -18.63 -17.51
C ASN A 164 9.97 -19.21 -16.85
N ALA A 165 9.53 -20.35 -17.33
CA ALA A 165 8.36 -21.05 -16.82
C ALA A 165 8.56 -21.67 -15.41
N ALA A 166 9.79 -21.84 -14.95
CA ALA A 166 10.09 -22.31 -13.60
C ALA A 166 9.92 -21.22 -12.53
N GLY A 167 9.75 -19.96 -12.97
CA GLY A 167 9.54 -18.81 -12.10
C GLY A 167 10.82 -18.13 -11.65
N ASP A 168 11.95 -18.40 -12.32
CA ASP A 168 13.19 -17.69 -12.04
C ASP A 168 13.07 -16.22 -12.44
N TYR A 169 13.52 -15.32 -11.57
CA TYR A 169 13.52 -13.89 -11.79
C TYR A 169 14.81 -13.40 -12.45
N GLU A 170 14.73 -12.22 -13.09
CA GLU A 170 15.93 -11.50 -13.54
C GLU A 170 16.91 -11.30 -12.37
N ALA A 171 18.20 -11.35 -12.69
CA ALA A 171 19.22 -11.09 -11.66
C ALA A 171 19.11 -9.64 -11.18
N ASN A 172 19.21 -9.48 -9.85
CA ASN A 172 19.31 -8.16 -9.27
C ASN A 172 20.60 -7.46 -9.73
N ASP A 173 20.44 -6.19 -10.09
CA ASP A 173 21.54 -5.28 -10.39
C ASP A 173 21.41 -4.06 -9.47
N LYS A 174 22.51 -3.38 -9.18
CA LYS A 174 22.58 -2.30 -8.18
C LYS A 174 21.29 -1.50 -8.01
N CYS A 175 20.88 -0.78 -9.04
CA CYS A 175 19.69 0.07 -9.01
C CYS A 175 18.45 -0.55 -9.67
N LYS A 176 18.48 -1.85 -9.96
CA LYS A 176 17.39 -2.66 -10.52
C LYS A 176 17.12 -3.88 -9.65
N THR A 177 17.17 -3.69 -8.36
CA THR A 177 16.93 -4.74 -7.35
C THR A 177 15.45 -4.84 -7.07
N ASN A 178 14.93 -6.07 -7.01
CA ASN A 178 13.54 -6.32 -6.65
C ASN A 178 13.20 -5.66 -5.31
N ASN A 179 12.05 -5.02 -5.23
CA ASN A 179 11.59 -4.26 -4.08
C ASN A 179 12.47 -3.03 -3.69
N LEU A 180 13.34 -2.52 -4.58
CA LEU A 180 13.98 -1.23 -4.35
C LEU A 180 12.91 -0.14 -4.15
N LEU A 181 13.02 0.65 -3.08
CA LEU A 181 12.05 1.69 -2.74
C LEU A 181 12.49 3.08 -3.18
N LYS A 182 11.60 3.79 -3.85
CA LYS A 182 11.66 5.23 -4.06
C LYS A 182 10.40 5.90 -3.51
N LEU A 183 10.52 7.18 -3.20
CA LEU A 183 9.41 8.03 -2.80
C LEU A 183 9.20 9.11 -3.87
N THR A 184 7.94 9.37 -4.21
CA THR A 184 7.55 10.52 -5.04
C THR A 184 6.96 11.58 -4.14
N LEU A 185 7.44 12.82 -4.26
CA LEU A 185 6.89 13.98 -3.60
C LEU A 185 6.17 14.84 -4.64
N ILE A 186 4.86 15.03 -4.46
CA ILE A 186 3.98 15.79 -5.36
C ILE A 186 3.57 17.07 -4.64
N ASP A 187 3.96 18.21 -5.16
CA ASP A 187 3.45 19.52 -4.71
C ASP A 187 1.96 19.61 -5.09
N ARG A 188 1.09 19.70 -4.08
CA ARG A 188 -0.36 19.75 -4.25
C ARG A 188 -0.82 20.98 -5.03
N ASP A 189 -0.14 22.10 -4.87
CA ASP A 189 -0.56 23.38 -5.42
C ASP A 189 -0.16 23.53 -6.90
N THR A 190 1.00 23.00 -7.28
CA THR A 190 1.53 23.07 -8.65
C THR A 190 1.38 21.78 -9.44
N GLN A 191 1.05 20.67 -8.77
CA GLN A 191 1.00 19.31 -9.34
C GLN A 191 2.35 18.83 -9.90
N LYS A 192 3.44 19.51 -9.58
CA LYS A 192 4.79 19.08 -9.95
C LYS A 192 5.28 18.03 -8.99
N TYR A 193 6.08 17.10 -9.48
CA TYR A 193 6.62 16.04 -8.65
C TYR A 193 8.01 15.60 -9.04
N ARG A 194 8.68 14.97 -8.11
CA ARG A 194 9.97 14.31 -8.30
C ARG A 194 10.07 13.04 -7.48
N HIS A 195 10.85 12.09 -7.99
CA HIS A 195 11.24 10.89 -7.26
C HIS A 195 12.53 11.15 -6.49
N ILE A 196 12.60 10.58 -5.28
CA ILE A 196 13.78 10.54 -4.43
C ILE A 196 14.03 9.10 -3.97
N LEU A 197 15.28 8.75 -3.65
CA LEU A 197 15.62 7.41 -3.15
C LEU A 197 15.49 7.37 -1.63
N LEU A 198 14.93 6.28 -1.08
CA LEU A 198 14.99 5.99 0.34
C LEU A 198 16.30 5.26 0.66
N ALA A 199 16.99 5.67 1.72
CA ALA A 199 18.30 5.16 2.06
C ALA A 199 18.40 4.71 3.52
N GLU A 200 19.16 3.65 3.76
CA GLU A 200 19.58 3.18 5.07
C GLU A 200 21.04 3.59 5.30
N PRO A 201 21.34 4.45 6.29
CA PRO A 201 22.72 4.78 6.64
C PRO A 201 23.47 3.53 7.06
N THR A 202 24.73 3.40 6.64
CA THR A 202 25.61 2.36 7.19
C THR A 202 25.97 2.68 8.64
N GLU A 203 26.50 1.70 9.37
CA GLU A 203 26.97 1.92 10.73
C GLU A 203 27.97 3.09 10.77
N GLY A 204 27.74 4.02 11.69
CA GLY A 204 28.53 5.26 11.80
C GLY A 204 28.23 6.32 10.73
N GLY A 205 27.35 6.07 9.75
CA GLY A 205 26.93 7.08 8.77
C GLY A 205 27.98 7.45 7.72
N ALA A 206 28.99 6.60 7.51
CA ALA A 206 30.05 6.86 6.55
C ALA A 206 29.56 6.76 5.11
N ASP A 207 28.53 5.95 4.89
CA ASP A 207 27.93 5.61 3.58
C ASP A 207 26.45 5.29 3.77
N PHE A 208 25.74 4.96 2.70
CA PHE A 208 24.37 4.48 2.72
C PHE A 208 24.10 3.38 1.70
N LYS A 209 23.07 2.59 1.96
CA LYS A 209 22.47 1.64 1.02
C LYS A 209 21.07 2.09 0.66
N PHE A 210 20.55 1.60 -0.44
CA PHE A 210 19.13 1.74 -0.74
C PHE A 210 18.28 0.88 0.23
N VAL A 211 17.04 1.28 0.39
CA VAL A 211 16.03 0.51 1.14
C VAL A 211 15.27 -0.39 0.20
N THR A 212 15.03 -1.63 0.62
CA THR A 212 14.13 -2.55 -0.07
C THR A 212 12.90 -2.81 0.78
N GLY A 213 11.80 -3.09 0.13
CA GLY A 213 10.50 -3.40 0.74
C GLY A 213 9.38 -3.23 -0.30
N HIS A 214 8.17 -3.61 0.06
CA HIS A 214 7.01 -3.40 -0.81
C HIS A 214 6.49 -1.95 -0.74
N GLY A 215 6.65 -1.29 0.43
CA GLY A 215 6.21 0.10 0.62
C GLY A 215 4.70 0.29 0.52
N GLY A 216 3.92 -0.76 0.81
CA GLY A 216 2.46 -0.76 0.68
C GLY A 216 1.73 0.25 1.58
N GLY A 217 2.36 0.65 2.69
CA GLY A 217 1.84 1.68 3.59
C GLY A 217 2.84 2.78 3.85
N ILE A 218 2.40 4.04 3.76
CA ILE A 218 3.14 5.19 4.27
C ILE A 218 2.23 6.11 5.07
N VAL A 219 2.81 6.77 6.08
CA VAL A 219 2.17 7.84 6.86
C VAL A 219 3.15 8.99 7.02
N TRP A 220 2.71 10.19 6.75
CA TRP A 220 3.44 11.41 7.08
C TRP A 220 2.87 12.01 8.36
N TYR A 221 3.70 12.11 9.41
CA TYR A 221 3.30 12.73 10.67
C TYR A 221 4.45 13.53 11.30
N GLY A 222 4.25 14.80 11.56
CA GLY A 222 5.31 15.74 11.89
C GLY A 222 6.35 15.80 10.77
N ASN A 223 7.62 15.70 11.15
CA ASN A 223 8.73 15.62 10.21
C ASN A 223 9.00 14.18 9.72
N TYR A 224 8.22 13.19 10.15
CA TYR A 224 8.52 11.79 9.90
C TYR A 224 7.61 11.18 8.85
N ILE A 225 8.22 10.41 7.96
CA ILE A 225 7.56 9.54 6.99
C ILE A 225 7.79 8.09 7.41
N TYR A 226 6.71 7.42 7.79
CA TYR A 226 6.66 6.01 8.14
C TYR A 226 6.42 5.19 6.89
N VAL A 227 7.15 4.10 6.70
CA VAL A 227 7.04 3.20 5.54
C VAL A 227 7.04 1.77 6.01
N THR A 228 6.07 0.96 5.55
CA THR A 228 6.02 -0.47 5.88
C THR A 228 7.18 -1.23 5.26
N ASP A 229 7.76 -2.11 6.06
CA ASP A 229 8.60 -3.23 5.64
C ASP A 229 7.82 -4.51 5.95
N THR A 230 7.24 -5.12 4.93
CA THR A 230 6.14 -6.09 5.05
C THR A 230 6.40 -7.17 6.09
N SER A 231 7.58 -7.76 6.11
CA SER A 231 7.91 -8.88 7.02
C SER A 231 8.57 -8.44 8.32
N ASN A 232 9.08 -7.21 8.40
CA ASN A 232 9.95 -6.82 9.51
C ASN A 232 9.37 -5.74 10.42
N GLY A 233 8.49 -4.86 9.89
CA GLY A 233 7.93 -3.78 10.69
C GLY A 233 7.77 -2.45 9.96
N ILE A 234 8.26 -1.36 10.55
CA ILE A 234 8.05 -0.01 10.03
C ILE A 234 9.36 0.79 10.07
N ARG A 235 9.78 1.29 8.92
CA ARG A 235 10.91 2.21 8.76
C ARG A 235 10.44 3.65 8.89
N VAL A 236 11.28 4.53 9.45
CA VAL A 236 10.97 5.95 9.64
C VAL A 236 12.07 6.81 9.05
N PHE A 237 11.67 7.80 8.30
CA PHE A 237 12.52 8.77 7.61
C PHE A 237 12.21 10.18 8.10
N ASP A 238 13.22 11.00 8.35
CA ASP A 238 13.05 12.40 8.77
C ASP A 238 13.25 13.33 7.57
N ILE A 239 12.22 14.09 7.20
CA ILE A 239 12.29 15.01 6.06
C ILE A 239 13.34 16.12 6.25
N ASN A 240 13.73 16.43 7.47
CA ASN A 240 14.80 17.36 7.75
C ASN A 240 16.21 16.80 7.47
N LYS A 241 16.29 15.51 7.09
CA LYS A 241 17.53 14.85 6.66
C LYS A 241 17.57 14.61 5.16
N LEU A 242 16.70 15.28 4.42
CA LEU A 242 16.70 15.22 2.97
C LEU A 242 18.03 15.78 2.43
N GLY A 243 18.78 14.97 1.70
CA GLY A 243 20.08 15.34 1.15
C GLY A 243 20.13 15.30 -0.36
N LYS A 244 20.84 16.24 -0.97
CA LYS A 244 21.17 16.23 -2.39
C LYS A 244 22.47 15.49 -2.61
N VAL A 245 22.49 14.59 -3.60
CA VAL A 245 23.71 13.85 -3.98
C VAL A 245 24.54 14.60 -5.02
N ASP A 246 25.85 14.28 -5.09
CA ASP A 246 26.79 14.93 -5.98
C ASP A 246 26.59 14.48 -7.45
N THR A 247 26.22 13.22 -7.66
CA THR A 247 26.14 12.61 -8.98
C THR A 247 24.73 12.06 -9.23
N TYR A 248 24.07 12.56 -10.26
CA TYR A 248 22.71 12.20 -10.63
C TYR A 248 22.51 12.29 -12.14
N GLY A 249 21.43 11.69 -12.64
CA GLY A 249 21.06 11.70 -14.06
C GLY A 249 20.73 10.32 -14.59
N SER A 250 20.16 10.27 -15.79
CA SER A 250 19.80 9.01 -16.47
C SER A 250 21.04 8.15 -16.77
N GLY A 251 20.84 6.83 -16.69
CA GLY A 251 21.90 5.85 -16.94
C GLY A 251 22.89 5.66 -15.77
N LEU A 252 22.79 6.43 -14.71
CA LEU A 252 23.62 6.25 -13.51
C LEU A 252 23.11 5.05 -12.69
N ASN A 253 23.92 3.98 -12.65
CA ASN A 253 23.61 2.75 -11.91
C ASN A 253 24.55 2.60 -10.71
N SER A 254 24.48 3.56 -9.77
CA SER A 254 25.26 3.55 -8.54
C SER A 254 24.52 4.23 -7.40
N TYR A 255 24.87 3.86 -6.19
CA TYR A 255 24.39 4.48 -4.95
C TYR A 255 25.50 4.46 -3.89
N GLY A 256 25.31 5.28 -2.85
CA GLY A 256 26.26 5.41 -1.76
C GLY A 256 27.29 6.50 -2.00
N ILE A 257 28.32 6.52 -1.18
CA ILE A 257 29.46 7.45 -1.24
C ILE A 257 30.69 6.66 -1.69
N ASP A 258 31.31 7.08 -2.78
CA ASP A 258 32.48 6.42 -3.34
C ASP A 258 33.79 6.77 -2.60
N SER A 259 34.90 6.16 -3.00
CA SER A 259 36.22 6.40 -2.40
C SER A 259 36.75 7.83 -2.58
N ALA A 260 36.18 8.61 -3.48
CA ALA A 260 36.48 10.03 -3.67
C ALA A 260 35.54 10.93 -2.85
N GLY A 261 34.64 10.36 -2.05
CA GLY A 261 33.67 11.08 -1.26
C GLY A 261 32.47 11.58 -2.05
N LYS A 262 32.25 11.10 -3.30
CA LYS A 262 31.13 11.52 -4.16
C LYS A 262 29.91 10.62 -3.92
N SER A 263 28.79 11.26 -3.65
CA SER A 263 27.52 10.60 -3.41
C SER A 263 26.71 10.40 -4.70
N SER A 264 25.96 9.28 -4.75
CA SER A 264 25.01 8.96 -5.83
C SER A 264 23.83 8.16 -5.29
N ALA A 265 22.67 8.23 -5.95
CA ALA A 265 21.42 7.61 -5.52
C ALA A 265 20.63 7.04 -6.71
N CYS A 266 21.20 6.06 -7.43
CA CYS A 266 20.56 5.44 -8.60
C CYS A 266 20.07 6.44 -9.67
N GLY A 267 20.82 7.53 -9.85
CA GLY A 267 20.46 8.61 -10.75
C GLY A 267 19.46 9.62 -10.20
N TYR A 268 18.80 9.35 -9.08
CA TYR A 268 17.96 10.35 -8.39
C TYR A 268 18.82 11.45 -7.77
N PRO A 269 18.37 12.73 -7.81
CA PRO A 269 19.15 13.84 -7.25
C PRO A 269 19.10 13.95 -5.74
N TYR A 270 18.18 13.27 -5.10
CA TYR A 270 17.95 13.35 -3.65
C TYR A 270 17.82 11.99 -3.02
N VAL A 271 18.23 11.93 -1.77
CA VAL A 271 18.12 10.76 -0.90
C VAL A 271 17.52 11.17 0.43
N LEU A 272 16.66 10.32 0.99
CA LEU A 272 16.07 10.49 2.30
C LEU A 272 16.55 9.38 3.24
N PRO A 273 17.43 9.69 4.21
CA PRO A 273 17.97 8.70 5.14
C PRO A 273 16.95 8.24 6.18
N GLN A 274 16.97 6.94 6.48
CA GLN A 274 16.24 6.34 7.59
C GLN A 274 16.82 6.81 8.93
N VAL A 275 15.93 7.13 9.89
CA VAL A 275 16.31 7.54 11.26
C VAL A 275 15.89 6.53 12.32
N HIS A 276 14.80 5.78 12.11
CA HIS A 276 14.34 4.72 13.00
C HIS A 276 13.90 3.50 12.22
N TYR A 277 13.96 2.34 12.86
CA TYR A 277 13.40 1.11 12.34
C TYR A 277 12.74 0.35 13.48
N TYR A 278 11.42 0.40 13.51
CA TYR A 278 10.61 -0.38 14.44
C TYR A 278 10.48 -1.80 13.88
N LYS A 279 11.21 -2.75 14.50
CA LYS A 279 11.24 -4.15 14.08
C LYS A 279 10.38 -5.01 14.97
N GLN A 280 9.63 -5.93 14.38
CA GLN A 280 8.90 -6.94 15.14
C GLN A 280 9.84 -7.74 16.05
N ALA A 281 9.39 -7.98 17.29
CA ALA A 281 10.12 -8.84 18.23
C ALA A 281 10.17 -10.30 17.74
N SER A 282 9.14 -10.72 17.03
CA SER A 282 9.02 -12.05 16.41
C SER A 282 8.59 -11.86 14.96
N PRO A 283 9.53 -11.77 14.00
CA PRO A 283 9.16 -11.64 12.59
C PRO A 283 8.50 -12.95 12.10
N PRO A 284 7.59 -12.86 11.11
CA PRO A 284 6.99 -14.05 10.53
C PRO A 284 8.05 -14.93 9.87
N PRO A 285 7.82 -16.24 9.74
CA PRO A 285 8.68 -17.11 8.97
C PRO A 285 8.92 -16.57 7.55
N SER A 286 10.08 -16.87 6.98
CA SER A 286 10.42 -16.47 5.61
C SER A 286 9.33 -16.93 4.63
N GLY A 287 8.89 -16.02 3.77
CA GLY A 287 7.83 -16.27 2.79
C GLY A 287 6.39 -16.22 3.34
N ALA A 288 6.20 -16.12 4.66
CA ALA A 288 4.84 -16.08 5.24
C ALA A 288 4.03 -14.83 4.85
N CYS A 289 4.72 -13.77 4.42
CA CYS A 289 4.11 -12.53 3.95
C CYS A 289 4.11 -12.38 2.42
N ASP A 290 4.52 -13.41 1.69
CA ASP A 290 4.51 -13.37 0.22
C ASP A 290 3.07 -13.52 -0.29
N ALA A 291 2.75 -12.79 -1.34
CA ALA A 291 1.43 -12.83 -1.97
C ALA A 291 1.05 -14.24 -2.44
N ASP A 292 2.04 -15.05 -2.79
CA ASP A 292 1.88 -16.44 -3.20
C ASP A 292 1.70 -17.41 -2.01
N ALA A 293 1.95 -16.97 -0.77
CA ALA A 293 1.66 -17.75 0.44
C ALA A 293 0.16 -17.83 0.73
N VAL A 294 -0.61 -18.19 -0.28
CA VAL A 294 -2.08 -18.12 -0.38
C VAL A 294 -2.80 -18.97 0.69
N ASN A 295 -2.09 -19.85 1.38
CA ASN A 295 -2.62 -20.77 2.39
C ASN A 295 -1.99 -20.61 3.79
N GLY A 296 -1.16 -19.57 4.00
CA GLY A 296 -0.54 -19.34 5.31
C GLY A 296 -1.58 -18.87 6.32
N THR A 297 -1.71 -19.58 7.43
CA THR A 297 -2.31 -19.01 8.62
C THR A 297 -1.39 -17.93 9.15
N PRO A 298 -1.89 -16.70 9.39
CA PRO A 298 -1.09 -15.66 10.01
C PRO A 298 -0.46 -16.18 11.30
N ASP A 299 0.86 -15.97 11.48
CA ASP A 299 1.48 -16.22 12.75
C ASP A 299 0.75 -15.44 13.86
N ALA A 300 0.52 -16.08 15.01
CA ALA A 300 -0.29 -15.48 16.07
C ALA A 300 0.30 -14.15 16.58
N ASP A 301 1.62 -14.01 16.58
CA ASP A 301 2.34 -12.94 17.26
C ASP A 301 2.99 -11.90 16.33
N SER A 302 3.13 -12.21 15.04
CA SER A 302 3.70 -11.33 14.02
C SER A 302 2.65 -10.75 13.07
N LEU A 303 3.01 -9.69 12.33
CA LEU A 303 2.19 -9.05 11.30
C LEU A 303 2.90 -9.02 9.96
N CYS A 304 2.13 -9.12 8.88
CA CYS A 304 2.56 -8.75 7.54
C CYS A 304 2.09 -7.31 7.25
N TYR A 305 2.96 -6.34 7.47
CA TYR A 305 2.63 -4.91 7.37
C TYR A 305 2.36 -4.51 5.91
N SER A 306 1.10 -4.45 5.51
CA SER A 306 0.73 -4.17 4.12
C SER A 306 0.38 -2.71 3.87
N TRP A 307 -0.30 -2.07 4.81
CA TRP A 307 -0.73 -0.68 4.66
C TRP A 307 -0.63 0.10 5.98
N LEU A 308 -0.58 1.44 5.87
CA LEU A 308 -0.58 2.37 7.00
C LEU A 308 -1.63 3.45 6.80
N SER A 309 -2.18 3.93 7.90
CA SER A 309 -2.95 5.17 7.97
C SER A 309 -2.77 5.85 9.33
N LEU A 310 -3.17 7.11 9.42
CA LEU A 310 -3.11 7.89 10.64
C LEU A 310 -4.53 8.14 11.17
N ASP A 311 -4.76 7.80 12.44
CA ASP A 311 -6.00 8.10 13.15
C ASP A 311 -5.73 9.13 14.25
N LYS A 312 -6.20 10.36 14.02
CA LYS A 312 -6.14 11.48 14.97
C LYS A 312 -7.47 11.70 15.70
N SER A 313 -8.50 10.92 15.37
CA SER A 313 -9.80 10.99 16.00
C SER A 313 -9.74 10.59 17.49
N GLY A 314 -10.60 11.14 18.30
CA GLY A 314 -10.61 10.86 19.75
C GLY A 314 -9.43 11.46 20.52
N GLY A 315 -8.62 12.30 19.89
CA GLY A 315 -7.53 13.04 20.53
C GLY A 315 -6.26 12.22 20.81
N SER A 316 -5.31 12.84 21.52
CA SER A 316 -4.04 12.23 21.90
C SER A 316 -4.20 11.12 22.95
N PRO A 317 -3.40 10.00 22.89
CA PRO A 317 -2.39 9.73 21.86
C PRO A 317 -3.05 9.41 20.52
N TYR A 318 -2.48 9.90 19.41
CA TYR A 318 -2.90 9.52 18.08
C TYR A 318 -2.50 8.07 17.77
N LYS A 319 -2.99 7.50 16.67
CA LYS A 319 -2.73 6.08 16.37
C LYS A 319 -2.17 5.95 14.96
N LEU A 320 -1.02 5.29 14.87
CA LEU A 320 -0.56 4.73 13.62
C LEU A 320 -1.27 3.40 13.42
N VAL A 321 -2.08 3.32 12.38
CA VAL A 321 -2.90 2.16 12.07
C VAL A 321 -2.23 1.37 10.96
N THR A 322 -2.13 0.07 11.14
CA THR A 322 -1.59 -0.85 10.12
C THR A 322 -2.45 -2.08 10.00
N GLY A 323 -2.40 -2.73 8.86
CA GLY A 323 -3.08 -4.00 8.64
C GLY A 323 -2.40 -4.87 7.63
N GLU A 324 -2.94 -6.07 7.50
CA GLU A 324 -2.40 -7.16 6.69
C GLU A 324 -3.18 -7.34 5.40
N TRP A 325 -2.46 -7.79 4.37
CA TRP A 325 -3.03 -8.34 3.17
C TRP A 325 -2.88 -9.86 3.16
N PHE A 326 -3.98 -10.58 2.93
CA PHE A 326 -3.98 -12.03 2.68
C PHE A 326 -4.92 -12.33 1.52
N GLY A 327 -4.44 -13.11 0.56
CA GLY A 327 -5.18 -13.42 -0.67
C GLY A 327 -6.33 -14.40 -0.49
N SER A 328 -6.22 -15.36 0.42
CA SER A 328 -7.16 -16.49 0.53
C SER A 328 -7.59 -16.86 1.94
N ALA A 329 -6.88 -16.41 2.97
CA ALA A 329 -7.24 -16.72 4.36
C ALA A 329 -8.36 -15.79 4.84
N ALA A 330 -9.06 -16.21 5.86
CA ALA A 330 -10.12 -15.44 6.51
C ALA A 330 -9.57 -14.17 7.17
N GLY A 331 -9.40 -13.12 6.38
CA GLY A 331 -9.19 -11.77 6.82
C GLY A 331 -7.81 -11.42 7.36
N GLY A 332 -7.44 -10.17 7.20
CA GLY A 332 -6.26 -9.57 7.80
C GLY A 332 -6.51 -9.09 9.23
N ARG A 333 -5.43 -8.79 9.94
CA ARG A 333 -5.49 -8.14 11.25
C ARG A 333 -5.19 -6.66 11.12
N VAL A 334 -5.74 -5.87 12.01
CA VAL A 334 -5.51 -4.42 12.12
C VAL A 334 -4.95 -4.13 13.50
N VAL A 335 -3.85 -3.40 13.57
CA VAL A 335 -3.22 -2.98 14.83
C VAL A 335 -3.09 -1.46 14.85
N ARG A 336 -3.40 -0.86 15.99
CA ARG A 336 -3.30 0.57 16.23
C ARG A 336 -2.24 0.83 17.29
N TYR A 337 -1.11 1.42 16.87
CA TYR A 337 -0.01 1.82 17.74
C TYR A 337 -0.21 3.24 18.22
N GLN A 338 0.12 3.51 19.48
CA GLN A 338 0.11 4.88 20.00
C GLN A 338 1.24 5.70 19.41
N LEU A 339 0.92 6.92 18.97
CA LEU A 339 1.86 7.94 18.50
C LEU A 339 1.93 9.08 19.52
N ASN A 340 3.13 9.52 19.84
CA ASN A 340 3.31 10.75 20.58
C ASN A 340 2.90 11.95 19.71
N PRO A 341 2.20 12.95 20.25
CA PRO A 341 1.92 14.16 19.50
C PRO A 341 3.22 14.88 19.12
N THR A 342 3.18 15.65 18.02
CA THR A 342 4.32 16.46 17.57
C THR A 342 4.76 17.51 18.58
N SER A 343 3.87 17.88 19.51
CA SER A 343 4.14 18.77 20.64
C SER A 343 4.70 18.07 21.89
N ALA A 344 4.90 16.74 21.85
CA ALA A 344 5.44 16.02 23.01
C ALA A 344 6.87 16.45 23.33
N SER A 345 7.21 16.50 24.62
CA SER A 345 8.56 16.83 25.08
C SER A 345 9.58 15.73 24.83
N THR A 346 9.09 14.49 24.69
CA THR A 346 9.93 13.31 24.48
C THR A 346 9.42 12.54 23.26
N TYR A 347 10.32 12.28 22.32
CA TYR A 347 10.03 11.59 21.06
C TYR A 347 8.82 12.15 20.29
N PRO A 348 8.78 13.48 20.02
CA PRO A 348 7.65 14.13 19.35
C PRO A 348 7.40 13.48 17.98
N GLY A 349 6.16 13.12 17.70
CA GLY A 349 5.77 12.54 16.41
C GLY A 349 6.24 11.08 16.19
N LEU A 350 6.86 10.44 17.17
CA LEU A 350 7.31 9.04 17.10
C LEU A 350 6.37 8.08 17.84
N LEU A 351 6.50 6.78 17.59
CA LEU A 351 5.75 5.76 18.31
C LEU A 351 6.02 5.83 19.81
N ASN A 352 4.97 5.72 20.61
CA ASN A 352 5.08 5.65 22.05
C ASN A 352 5.72 4.32 22.45
N MET A 353 6.71 4.40 23.35
CA MET A 353 7.51 3.26 23.79
C MET A 353 7.34 3.03 25.30
N SER A 354 7.24 1.76 25.71
CA SER A 354 7.24 1.35 27.11
C SER A 354 8.07 0.08 27.26
N GLY A 355 9.04 0.10 28.17
CA GLY A 355 9.94 -1.03 28.38
C GLY A 355 10.73 -1.43 27.11
N GLY A 356 11.11 -0.46 26.27
CA GLY A 356 11.84 -0.68 25.02
C GLY A 356 10.99 -1.23 23.87
N LYS A 357 9.67 -1.28 24.01
CA LYS A 357 8.75 -1.80 23.00
C LYS A 357 7.62 -0.81 22.72
N THR A 358 7.07 -0.88 21.50
CA THR A 358 5.94 -0.03 21.10
C THR A 358 4.70 -0.29 21.94
N VAL A 359 3.95 0.78 22.23
CA VAL A 359 2.67 0.71 22.92
C VAL A 359 1.55 0.51 21.90
N ILE A 360 0.81 -0.59 22.04
CA ILE A 360 -0.36 -0.89 21.22
C ILE A 360 -1.59 -0.37 21.92
N GLN A 361 -2.41 0.40 21.21
CA GLN A 361 -3.72 0.85 21.70
C GLN A 361 -4.71 -0.32 21.74
N ASP A 362 -4.85 -1.01 20.63
CA ASP A 362 -5.74 -2.15 20.42
C ASP A 362 -5.41 -2.87 19.10
N ALA A 363 -6.00 -4.06 18.92
CA ALA A 363 -5.89 -4.83 17.70
C ALA A 363 -7.20 -5.55 17.37
N TYR A 364 -7.42 -5.82 16.09
CA TYR A 364 -8.66 -6.39 15.58
C TYR A 364 -8.37 -7.45 14.50
N ALA A 365 -9.26 -8.44 14.42
CA ALA A 365 -9.36 -9.31 13.25
C ALA A 365 -10.46 -8.79 12.33
N ALA A 366 -10.13 -8.62 11.07
CA ALA A 366 -11.08 -8.28 10.01
C ALA A 366 -11.41 -9.56 9.21
N SER A 367 -12.09 -10.51 9.86
CA SER A 367 -12.16 -11.92 9.47
C SER A 367 -12.83 -12.19 8.12
N ARG A 368 -13.57 -11.24 7.56
CA ARG A 368 -14.25 -11.39 6.26
C ARG A 368 -13.63 -10.52 5.14
N TYR A 369 -12.58 -9.77 5.45
CA TYR A 369 -11.91 -8.92 4.49
C TYR A 369 -10.64 -9.59 3.97
N VAL A 370 -10.73 -10.15 2.79
CA VAL A 370 -9.61 -10.77 2.06
C VAL A 370 -9.02 -9.76 1.09
N GLY A 371 -7.70 -9.70 0.97
CA GLY A 371 -7.01 -8.82 0.01
C GLY A 371 -7.11 -7.33 0.35
N LEU A 372 -6.99 -6.98 1.65
CA LEU A 372 -6.99 -5.57 2.07
C LEU A 372 -5.74 -4.86 1.58
N GLN A 373 -5.92 -3.91 0.67
CA GLN A 373 -4.84 -3.09 0.11
C GLN A 373 -4.72 -1.72 0.79
N GLY A 374 -5.69 -1.35 1.63
CA GLY A 374 -5.67 -0.14 2.41
C GLY A 374 -6.79 -0.11 3.43
N GLY A 375 -6.55 0.61 4.50
CA GLY A 375 -7.53 0.80 5.55
C GLY A 375 -7.24 2.03 6.39
N MET A 376 -8.27 2.49 7.08
CA MET A 376 -8.17 3.56 8.07
C MET A 376 -9.18 3.32 9.20
N THR A 377 -8.93 3.97 10.32
CA THR A 377 -9.86 4.00 11.45
C THR A 377 -10.16 5.43 11.87
N TRP A 378 -11.34 5.62 12.45
CA TRP A 378 -11.69 6.85 13.15
C TRP A 378 -12.77 6.59 14.20
N THR A 379 -12.76 7.41 15.23
CA THR A 379 -13.82 7.41 16.23
C THR A 379 -14.82 8.51 15.88
N ASP A 380 -16.08 8.17 15.71
CA ASP A 380 -17.12 9.14 15.38
C ASP A 380 -17.59 9.95 16.62
N GLY A 381 -18.49 10.90 16.39
CA GLY A 381 -19.02 11.77 17.43
C GLY A 381 -19.80 11.04 18.54
N ALA A 382 -20.21 9.78 18.32
CA ALA A 382 -20.84 8.91 19.30
C ALA A 382 -19.82 8.06 20.08
N GLY A 383 -18.53 8.16 19.75
CA GLY A 383 -17.46 7.37 20.37
C GLY A 383 -17.30 5.96 19.79
N LEU A 384 -17.99 5.66 18.67
CA LEU A 384 -17.87 4.37 17.99
C LEU A 384 -16.63 4.36 17.11
N LEU A 385 -15.80 3.30 17.25
CA LEU A 385 -14.67 3.07 16.38
C LEU A 385 -15.14 2.48 15.04
N ASN A 386 -14.91 3.22 13.99
CA ASN A 386 -15.20 2.85 12.62
C ASN A 386 -13.94 2.43 11.89
N PHE A 387 -14.13 1.63 10.85
CA PHE A 387 -13.10 1.19 9.92
C PHE A 387 -13.57 1.47 8.50
N ALA A 388 -12.67 1.94 7.66
CA ALA A 388 -12.84 1.89 6.22
C ALA A 388 -11.75 1.03 5.62
N PHE A 389 -12.14 0.13 4.73
CA PHE A 389 -11.25 -0.76 4.02
C PHE A 389 -11.51 -0.69 2.53
N HIS A 390 -10.45 -0.84 1.74
CA HIS A 390 -10.64 -1.23 0.37
C HIS A 390 -9.95 -2.57 0.08
N LYS A 391 -10.65 -3.40 -0.66
CA LYS A 391 -10.20 -4.68 -1.14
C LYS A 391 -9.75 -4.51 -2.58
N GLY A 392 -8.52 -4.91 -2.86
CA GLY A 392 -8.01 -4.98 -4.22
C GLY A 392 -8.69 -6.11 -4.99
N CYS A 393 -9.14 -5.81 -6.21
CA CYS A 393 -9.78 -6.77 -7.10
C CYS A 393 -9.08 -6.81 -8.47
N ALA A 394 -7.75 -6.67 -8.46
CA ALA A 394 -6.91 -6.60 -9.65
C ALA A 394 -7.47 -5.59 -10.68
N LEU A 395 -7.86 -6.04 -11.84
CA LEU A 395 -8.37 -5.22 -12.93
C LEU A 395 -9.90 -5.00 -12.92
N GLN A 396 -10.59 -5.53 -11.91
CA GLN A 396 -12.01 -5.29 -11.66
C GLN A 396 -12.16 -4.13 -10.65
N PRO A 397 -13.35 -3.51 -10.54
CA PRO A 397 -13.60 -2.51 -9.52
C PRO A 397 -13.36 -3.08 -8.12
N ALA A 398 -12.51 -2.43 -7.37
CA ALA A 398 -12.26 -2.74 -5.97
C ALA A 398 -13.52 -2.49 -5.12
N VAL A 399 -13.56 -3.06 -3.95
CA VAL A 399 -14.64 -2.87 -2.98
C VAL A 399 -14.17 -1.93 -1.89
N PHE A 400 -14.88 -0.83 -1.68
CA PHE A 400 -14.72 0.04 -0.53
C PHE A 400 -15.84 -0.24 0.47
N SER A 401 -15.49 -0.43 1.73
CA SER A 401 -16.45 -0.77 2.79
C SER A 401 -16.18 0.02 4.05
N ARG A 402 -17.25 0.48 4.69
CA ARG A 402 -17.24 0.99 6.07
C ARG A 402 -17.82 -0.05 7.01
N THR A 403 -17.19 -0.27 8.15
CA THR A 403 -17.61 -1.24 9.17
C THR A 403 -17.21 -0.77 10.57
N TRP A 404 -17.66 -1.48 11.60
CA TRP A 404 -17.34 -1.23 13.00
C TRP A 404 -17.21 -2.55 13.77
N VAL A 405 -16.73 -2.49 15.00
CA VAL A 405 -16.62 -3.67 15.86
C VAL A 405 -17.99 -4.28 16.11
N GLY A 406 -18.13 -5.57 15.80
CA GLY A 406 -19.40 -6.29 15.97
C GLY A 406 -20.38 -6.16 14.79
N ASP A 407 -19.98 -5.51 13.69
CA ASP A 407 -20.77 -5.47 12.46
C ASP A 407 -20.89 -6.87 11.85
N THR A 408 -22.09 -7.31 11.55
CA THR A 408 -22.39 -8.66 11.01
C THR A 408 -22.79 -8.64 9.53
N ARG A 409 -22.77 -7.47 8.88
CA ARG A 409 -23.15 -7.35 7.48
C ARG A 409 -22.21 -8.13 6.58
N ALA A 410 -22.73 -8.70 5.50
CA ALA A 410 -21.93 -9.42 4.51
C ALA A 410 -20.96 -8.48 3.79
N THR A 411 -19.72 -8.94 3.59
CA THR A 411 -18.75 -8.25 2.74
C THR A 411 -18.97 -8.62 1.28
N THR A 412 -18.74 -7.67 0.38
CA THR A 412 -18.91 -7.90 -1.04
C THR A 412 -17.68 -8.58 -1.64
N ALA A 413 -17.89 -9.58 -2.49
CA ALA A 413 -16.82 -10.21 -3.27
C ALA A 413 -16.39 -9.33 -4.46
N CYS A 414 -15.13 -9.50 -4.90
CA CYS A 414 -14.69 -9.04 -6.22
C CYS A 414 -15.51 -9.82 -7.26
N ASN A 415 -16.24 -9.24 -8.08
CA ASN A 415 -17.05 -9.88 -9.15
C ASN A 415 -17.91 -8.84 -9.84
N ARG A 416 -17.30 -7.66 -10.12
CA ARG A 416 -18.04 -6.52 -10.65
C ARG A 416 -17.55 -6.15 -12.03
N THR A 417 -18.47 -5.66 -12.85
CA THR A 417 -18.15 -5.19 -14.20
C THR A 417 -17.69 -3.72 -14.14
N VAL A 418 -16.64 -3.37 -14.88
CA VAL A 418 -16.19 -1.98 -15.03
C VAL A 418 -17.35 -1.12 -15.57
N GLY A 419 -17.60 0.01 -14.92
CA GLY A 419 -18.72 0.92 -15.24
C GLY A 419 -20.05 0.61 -14.53
N GLU A 420 -20.14 -0.48 -13.78
CA GLU A 420 -21.31 -0.75 -12.93
C GLU A 420 -21.35 0.23 -11.75
N THR A 421 -22.46 0.92 -11.57
CA THR A 421 -22.65 1.88 -10.48
C THR A 421 -23.38 1.20 -9.33
N VAL A 422 -22.66 0.71 -8.34
CA VAL A 422 -23.25 0.13 -7.13
C VAL A 422 -22.64 0.82 -5.91
N TYR A 423 -23.46 1.44 -5.09
CA TYR A 423 -23.03 2.28 -3.98
C TYR A 423 -23.09 1.59 -2.60
N ALA A 424 -23.82 0.52 -2.43
CA ALA A 424 -23.86 -0.22 -1.19
C ALA A 424 -22.76 -1.31 -1.20
N ASN A 425 -21.74 -1.22 -0.35
CA ASN A 425 -20.48 -1.98 -0.46
C ASN A 425 -19.85 -1.79 -1.84
N GLY A 426 -19.56 -0.53 -2.15
CA GLY A 426 -19.58 0.02 -3.48
C GLY A 426 -18.36 -0.26 -4.31
N ASN A 427 -18.56 -0.14 -5.62
CA ASN A 427 -17.46 -0.07 -6.58
C ASN A 427 -16.53 1.08 -6.21
N TRP A 428 -15.26 0.77 -6.08
CA TRP A 428 -14.18 1.72 -5.89
C TRP A 428 -13.32 1.78 -7.16
N ALA A 429 -12.14 2.36 -7.07
CA ALA A 429 -11.20 2.47 -8.18
C ALA A 429 -10.81 1.09 -8.76
N VAL A 430 -10.46 1.04 -10.04
CA VAL A 430 -9.96 -0.14 -10.73
C VAL A 430 -8.43 -0.07 -10.85
N GLY A 431 -7.78 -1.22 -10.93
CA GLY A 431 -6.31 -1.29 -11.02
C GLY A 431 -5.66 -1.44 -9.66
N THR A 432 -6.28 -2.19 -8.79
CA THR A 432 -5.86 -2.48 -7.41
C THR A 432 -5.53 -1.20 -6.65
N PRO A 433 -6.52 -0.49 -6.10
CA PRO A 433 -6.25 0.67 -5.27
C PRO A 433 -5.42 0.25 -4.07
N GLN A 434 -4.38 1.04 -3.82
CA GLN A 434 -3.44 0.90 -2.71
C GLN A 434 -3.70 2.04 -1.73
N ALA A 435 -3.39 1.95 -0.50
CA ALA A 435 -3.45 2.98 0.52
C ALA A 435 -4.76 3.80 0.58
N LEU A 436 -5.10 4.23 1.77
CA LEU A 436 -6.09 5.27 2.03
C LEU A 436 -5.41 6.34 2.88
N SER A 437 -5.55 7.61 2.49
CA SER A 437 -5.00 8.74 3.22
C SER A 437 -6.06 9.82 3.37
N TYR A 438 -6.09 10.43 4.54
CA TYR A 438 -7.04 11.47 4.90
C TYR A 438 -6.38 12.86 4.78
N TRP A 439 -7.09 13.82 4.22
CA TRP A 439 -6.74 15.23 4.24
C TRP A 439 -7.83 15.99 4.98
N PRO A 440 -7.52 16.59 6.15
CA PRO A 440 -8.52 17.34 6.95
C PRO A 440 -8.87 18.68 6.31
N ARG A 441 -9.91 19.34 6.82
CA ARG A 441 -10.17 20.74 6.51
C ARG A 441 -9.05 21.60 7.06
N LEU A 442 -8.33 22.28 6.18
CA LEU A 442 -7.20 23.12 6.54
C LEU A 442 -7.19 24.41 5.72
N GLY A 443 -6.97 25.54 6.38
CA GLY A 443 -6.87 26.82 5.70
C GLY A 443 -8.10 27.13 4.82
N THR A 444 -7.87 27.21 3.52
CA THR A 444 -8.92 27.45 2.52
C THR A 444 -9.65 26.17 2.07
N ASP A 445 -9.17 25.00 2.45
CA ASP A 445 -9.79 23.72 2.11
C ASP A 445 -11.09 23.55 2.91
N GLN A 446 -12.23 23.61 2.22
CA GLN A 446 -13.55 23.59 2.87
C GLN A 446 -14.11 22.17 3.04
N VAL A 447 -13.46 21.16 2.50
CA VAL A 447 -13.93 19.78 2.46
C VAL A 447 -12.84 18.85 2.93
N GLU A 448 -13.19 17.90 3.78
CA GLU A 448 -12.33 16.78 4.12
C GLU A 448 -12.24 15.84 2.92
N GLU A 449 -11.05 15.30 2.68
CA GLU A 449 -10.81 14.47 1.51
C GLU A 449 -10.27 13.09 1.92
N LEU A 450 -10.78 12.07 1.25
CA LEU A 450 -10.23 10.72 1.26
C LEU A 450 -9.44 10.52 -0.03
N TRP A 451 -8.15 10.29 0.11
CA TRP A 451 -7.22 10.07 -0.97
C TRP A 451 -6.94 8.59 -1.18
N GLY A 452 -6.80 8.20 -2.44
CA GLY A 452 -6.42 6.87 -2.87
C GLY A 452 -5.56 6.92 -4.13
N LEU A 453 -4.88 5.81 -4.41
CA LEU A 453 -4.12 5.61 -5.64
C LEU A 453 -4.36 4.22 -6.20
N THR A 454 -4.06 4.02 -7.48
CA THR A 454 -4.11 2.73 -8.16
C THR A 454 -2.75 2.42 -8.78
N GLU A 455 -2.42 1.14 -8.90
CA GLU A 455 -1.07 0.71 -9.26
C GLU A 455 -0.92 0.06 -10.64
N HIS A 456 -1.98 -0.54 -11.18
CA HIS A 456 -1.87 -1.43 -12.34
C HIS A 456 -1.76 -0.70 -13.69
N ILE A 457 -1.25 -1.44 -14.64
CA ILE A 457 -1.30 -1.13 -16.07
C ILE A 457 -2.03 -2.27 -16.80
N CYS A 458 -2.60 -2.00 -17.96
CA CYS A 458 -2.91 -3.05 -18.91
C CYS A 458 -1.66 -3.28 -19.77
N PRO A 459 -1.01 -4.45 -19.70
CA PRO A 459 0.21 -4.70 -20.45
C PRO A 459 -0.10 -4.74 -21.96
N GLY A 460 0.69 -4.01 -22.73
CA GLY A 460 0.63 -4.02 -24.19
C GLY A 460 1.19 -5.31 -24.78
N THR A 461 0.94 -5.56 -26.07
CA THR A 461 1.42 -6.77 -26.76
C THR A 461 2.94 -6.88 -26.74
N THR A 462 3.66 -5.75 -26.83
CA THR A 462 5.13 -5.73 -26.75
C THR A 462 5.62 -6.28 -25.40
N LEU A 463 5.03 -5.86 -24.29
CA LEU A 463 5.41 -6.32 -22.96
C LEU A 463 5.08 -7.80 -22.75
N ARG A 464 3.89 -8.23 -23.16
CA ARG A 464 3.47 -9.64 -23.10
C ARG A 464 4.37 -10.57 -23.91
N THR A 465 4.82 -10.10 -25.08
CA THR A 465 5.73 -10.88 -25.93
C THR A 465 7.14 -10.98 -25.34
N SER A 466 7.64 -9.87 -24.75
CA SER A 466 8.97 -9.85 -24.14
C SER A 466 9.06 -10.63 -22.82
N PHE A 467 7.99 -10.66 -22.06
CA PHE A 467 7.91 -11.33 -20.74
C PHE A 467 6.67 -12.21 -20.61
N PRO A 468 6.56 -13.28 -21.40
CA PRO A 468 5.35 -14.12 -21.44
C PRO A 468 5.09 -14.91 -20.15
N HIS A 469 6.11 -15.06 -19.30
CA HIS A 469 5.99 -15.77 -18.03
C HIS A 469 5.47 -14.85 -16.90
N GLU A 470 5.64 -13.54 -17.05
CA GLU A 470 5.14 -12.54 -16.10
C GLU A 470 3.74 -12.03 -16.52
N PHE A 471 3.63 -11.60 -17.77
CA PHE A 471 2.40 -11.02 -18.30
C PHE A 471 1.68 -12.02 -19.22
N LYS A 472 1.20 -13.12 -18.64
CA LYS A 472 0.31 -14.03 -19.38
C LYS A 472 -0.88 -13.23 -19.89
N ALA A 473 -1.34 -13.54 -21.11
CA ALA A 473 -2.64 -13.07 -21.53
C ALA A 473 -3.63 -13.49 -20.42
N VAL A 474 -4.34 -12.53 -19.85
CA VAL A 474 -5.40 -12.83 -18.89
C VAL A 474 -6.51 -13.48 -19.68
N GLU A 475 -6.32 -14.76 -20.00
CA GLU A 475 -7.40 -15.66 -20.39
C GLU A 475 -8.10 -16.07 -19.09
N GLU A 476 -8.75 -15.13 -18.43
CA GLU A 476 -9.76 -15.50 -17.46
C GLU A 476 -11.04 -15.81 -18.23
N PRO A 477 -11.53 -17.05 -18.09
CA PRO A 477 -12.75 -17.50 -18.79
C PRO A 477 -14.01 -16.94 -18.15
N ASP A 478 -13.98 -15.72 -17.60
CA ASP A 478 -15.13 -15.20 -16.89
C ASP A 478 -15.84 -14.08 -17.66
N GLU A 479 -17.15 -14.25 -17.72
CA GLU A 479 -18.17 -13.39 -18.32
C GLU A 479 -18.13 -11.91 -17.82
N LYS A 480 -17.13 -11.52 -17.03
CA LYS A 480 -17.05 -10.21 -16.37
C LYS A 480 -15.97 -9.34 -17.00
N LYS A 481 -16.38 -8.22 -17.52
CA LYS A 481 -15.50 -7.24 -18.13
C LYS A 481 -14.54 -6.65 -17.09
N ASN A 482 -13.24 -6.81 -17.32
CA ASN A 482 -12.20 -6.09 -16.60
C ASN A 482 -11.74 -4.83 -17.38
N ALA A 483 -10.91 -3.99 -16.77
CA ALA A 483 -10.48 -2.74 -17.39
C ALA A 483 -9.61 -2.93 -18.63
N CYS A 484 -8.97 -4.10 -18.76
CA CYS A 484 -8.09 -4.43 -19.87
C CYS A 484 -8.77 -5.24 -20.99
N ASP A 485 -10.06 -5.55 -20.84
CA ASP A 485 -10.78 -6.35 -21.83
C ASP A 485 -10.78 -5.68 -23.20
N GLY A 486 -10.37 -6.42 -24.20
CA GLY A 486 -10.23 -5.93 -25.56
C GLY A 486 -9.02 -5.03 -25.79
N TYR A 487 -8.19 -4.78 -24.76
CA TYR A 487 -6.96 -4.00 -24.95
C TYR A 487 -5.90 -4.83 -25.67
N ASN A 488 -5.56 -4.44 -26.89
CA ASN A 488 -4.62 -5.15 -27.77
C ASN A 488 -3.66 -4.19 -28.50
N ASN A 489 -3.25 -3.11 -27.84
CA ASN A 489 -2.28 -2.18 -28.39
C ASN A 489 -0.85 -2.62 -28.10
N ALA A 490 0.12 -2.14 -28.89
CA ALA A 490 1.54 -2.42 -28.66
C ALA A 490 2.06 -1.82 -27.36
N ALA A 491 1.63 -0.60 -27.02
CA ALA A 491 2.00 0.10 -25.78
C ALA A 491 1.15 -0.35 -24.61
N ASN A 492 1.65 -0.15 -23.37
CA ASN A 492 0.88 -0.35 -22.15
C ASN A 492 -0.19 0.75 -21.98
N LEU A 493 -1.32 0.41 -21.38
CA LEU A 493 -2.31 1.38 -20.92
C LEU A 493 -2.14 1.61 -19.42
N SER A 494 -2.08 2.87 -19.03
CA SER A 494 -2.08 3.24 -17.61
C SER A 494 -3.47 3.09 -16.99
N LEU A 495 -3.52 2.42 -15.84
CA LEU A 495 -4.64 2.49 -14.89
C LEU A 495 -4.16 3.11 -13.57
N ARG A 496 -3.03 3.81 -13.58
CA ARG A 496 -2.38 4.43 -12.43
C ARG A 496 -2.89 5.84 -12.23
N THR A 497 -3.62 6.03 -11.16
CA THR A 497 -4.23 7.32 -10.82
C THR A 497 -3.96 7.68 -9.37
N VAL A 498 -3.93 8.97 -9.08
CA VAL A 498 -4.03 9.53 -7.74
C VAL A 498 -5.33 10.32 -7.70
N PHE A 499 -6.20 10.01 -6.77
CA PHE A 499 -7.51 10.62 -6.70
C PHE A 499 -7.89 11.03 -5.28
N ALA A 500 -8.81 11.99 -5.17
CA ALA A 500 -9.45 12.33 -3.91
C ALA A 500 -10.96 12.48 -4.11
N VAL A 501 -11.71 12.06 -3.10
CA VAL A 501 -13.16 12.21 -2.98
C VAL A 501 -13.48 12.96 -1.70
N GLY A 502 -14.64 13.60 -1.61
CA GLY A 502 -15.07 14.22 -0.36
C GLY A 502 -15.31 13.16 0.72
N PHE A 503 -14.68 13.31 1.89
CA PHE A 503 -14.89 12.38 2.99
C PHE A 503 -16.31 12.45 3.55
N ASP A 504 -16.90 13.65 3.57
CA ASP A 504 -18.30 13.90 3.97
C ASP A 504 -19.32 13.59 2.88
N ASP A 505 -18.88 13.18 1.68
CA ASP A 505 -19.81 12.85 0.60
C ASP A 505 -20.66 11.64 1.03
N SER A 506 -21.98 11.81 1.00
CA SER A 506 -22.92 10.77 1.37
C SER A 506 -22.74 9.49 0.54
N ALA A 507 -22.28 9.62 -0.71
CA ALA A 507 -21.94 8.47 -1.55
C ALA A 507 -20.74 7.69 -1.03
N VAL A 508 -19.80 8.34 -0.31
CA VAL A 508 -18.63 7.71 0.31
C VAL A 508 -18.95 7.21 1.72
N MET A 509 -19.64 8.04 2.53
CA MET A 509 -19.94 7.71 3.92
C MET A 509 -21.09 6.70 4.08
N ASN A 510 -21.99 6.60 3.09
CA ASN A 510 -23.08 5.62 3.05
C ASN A 510 -22.71 4.32 2.31
N LEU A 511 -21.45 4.12 1.97
CA LEU A 511 -20.94 2.83 1.52
C LEU A 511 -20.95 1.85 2.71
N HIS A 512 -22.09 1.18 2.87
CA HIS A 512 -22.33 0.21 3.93
C HIS A 512 -21.95 -1.19 3.47
#